data_fc5bc892e1bba583ead148e5b83986a1
#
_entry.id   fc5bc892e1bba583ead148e5b83986a1
#
_cell.length_a   1.000
_cell.length_b   1.000
_cell.length_c   1.000
_cell.angle_alpha   90.00
_cell.angle_beta   90.00
_cell.angle_gamma   90.00
#
_symmetry.space_group_name_H-M   'P 1'
#
loop_
_entity.id
_entity.type
_entity.pdbx_description
1 polymer ?
#
loop_
_entity_poly.entity_id
_entity_poly.type
_entity_poly.pdbx_seq_one_letter_code
_entity_poly.pdbx_strand_id
1 'polypeptide(L)'
;MESVRLWLAEYWWLVALALALVFHRLLLRLLGIRVIPQASIGIVDKKFVLVGANRTLPDGRIVALNGEAGIQADTLAPGIHYFRWPWQYEINVVKFTTIAEGKIGVVEARDGKPLVAGRVLARRVDCDSFQN
;
A
#
# COMPACT_ATOMS: atom_id res chain seq x y z
N MET A 1 29.82 -16.58 35.48
CA MET A 1 28.48 -16.66 34.85
C MET A 1 27.40 -15.94 35.66
N GLU A 2 27.52 -15.84 36.99
CA GLU A 2 26.57 -15.09 37.84
C GLU A 2 26.60 -13.57 37.60
N SER A 3 27.79 -12.99 37.40
CA SER A 3 27.94 -11.54 37.11
C SER A 3 27.19 -11.08 35.85
N VAL A 4 27.14 -11.93 34.83
CA VAL A 4 26.40 -11.61 33.59
C VAL A 4 24.89 -11.69 33.80
N ARG A 5 24.41 -12.60 34.64
CA ARG A 5 22.99 -12.69 35.01
C ARG A 5 22.51 -11.49 35.82
N LEU A 6 23.30 -11.01 36.76
CA LEU A 6 23.00 -9.83 37.56
C LEU A 6 22.99 -8.57 36.66
N TRP A 7 23.96 -8.44 35.76
CA TRP A 7 24.01 -7.36 34.77
C TRP A 7 22.78 -7.35 33.84
N LEU A 8 22.39 -8.49 33.31
CA LEU A 8 21.21 -8.63 32.47
C LEU A 8 19.90 -8.30 33.24
N ALA A 9 19.84 -8.65 34.53
CA ALA A 9 18.66 -8.35 35.35
C ALA A 9 18.51 -6.85 35.68
N GLU A 10 19.63 -6.12 35.73
CA GLU A 10 19.63 -4.69 36.07
C GLU A 10 19.49 -3.80 34.83
N TYR A 11 20.01 -4.25 33.68
CA TYR A 11 20.04 -3.46 32.43
C TYR A 11 19.23 -4.05 31.27
N TRP A 12 18.27 -4.95 31.56
CA TRP A 12 17.43 -5.57 30.54
C TRP A 12 16.69 -4.55 29.67
N TRP A 13 16.32 -3.40 30.23
CA TRP A 13 15.67 -2.31 29.53
C TRP A 13 16.56 -1.66 28.46
N LEU A 14 17.88 -1.59 28.66
CA LEU A 14 18.84 -1.12 27.66
C LEU A 14 18.91 -2.08 26.47
N VAL A 15 18.91 -3.38 26.76
CA VAL A 15 18.86 -4.41 25.71
C VAL A 15 17.54 -4.33 24.95
N ALA A 16 16.42 -4.16 25.65
CA ALA A 16 15.10 -3.98 25.03
C ALA A 16 15.05 -2.70 24.17
N LEU A 17 15.61 -1.61 24.64
CA LEU A 17 15.71 -0.36 23.88
C LEU A 17 16.59 -0.52 22.64
N ALA A 18 17.74 -1.16 22.75
CA ALA A 18 18.61 -1.44 21.61
C ALA A 18 17.94 -2.32 20.56
N LEU A 19 17.25 -3.38 20.99
CA LEU A 19 16.45 -4.22 20.11
C LEU A 19 15.31 -3.43 19.44
N ALA A 20 14.60 -2.59 20.19
CA ALA A 20 13.55 -1.74 19.64
C ALA A 20 14.10 -0.75 18.59
N LEU A 21 15.28 -0.17 18.82
CA LEU A 21 15.95 0.72 17.84
C LEU A 21 16.39 -0.02 16.59
N VAL A 22 16.95 -1.23 16.72
CA VAL A 22 17.38 -2.04 15.58
C VAL A 22 16.17 -2.53 14.78
N PHE A 23 15.14 -2.98 15.45
CA PHE A 23 13.95 -3.56 14.83
C PHE A 23 12.77 -2.57 14.66
N HIS A 24 12.99 -1.26 14.87
CA HIS A 24 11.91 -0.26 14.82
C HIS A 24 11.06 -0.34 13.54
N ARG A 25 11.69 -0.58 12.38
CA ARG A 25 10.96 -0.71 11.10
C ARG A 25 10.05 -1.94 11.09
N LEU A 26 10.51 -3.04 11.70
CA LEU A 26 9.70 -4.25 11.82
C LEU A 26 8.55 -4.04 12.80
N LEU A 27 8.81 -3.40 13.93
CA LEU A 27 7.79 -3.05 14.93
C LEU A 27 6.71 -2.13 14.34
N LEU A 28 7.11 -1.09 13.61
CA LEU A 28 6.17 -0.21 12.93
C LEU A 28 5.30 -0.98 11.91
N ARG A 29 5.89 -1.91 11.17
CA ARG A 29 5.14 -2.78 10.26
C ARG A 29 4.14 -3.69 10.99
N LEU A 30 4.56 -4.29 12.11
CA LEU A 30 3.69 -5.14 12.93
C LEU A 30 2.54 -4.34 13.55
N LEU A 31 2.77 -3.09 13.92
CA LEU A 31 1.75 -2.15 14.39
C LEU A 31 0.85 -1.63 13.26
N GLY A 32 1.08 -2.04 12.02
CA GLY A 32 0.29 -1.60 10.86
C GLY A 32 0.56 -0.17 10.43
N ILE A 33 1.72 0.38 10.84
CA ILE A 33 2.13 1.73 10.44
C ILE A 33 2.96 1.64 9.16
N ARG A 34 2.56 2.42 8.15
CA ARG A 34 3.26 2.52 6.86
C ARG A 34 3.58 3.96 6.55
N VAL A 35 4.82 4.19 6.15
CA VAL A 35 5.31 5.50 5.72
C VAL A 35 5.58 5.46 4.22
N ILE A 36 4.91 6.33 3.48
CA ILE A 36 5.06 6.48 2.03
C ILE A 36 5.91 7.73 1.77
N PRO A 37 7.03 7.62 1.04
CA PRO A 37 7.87 8.77 0.69
C PRO A 37 7.13 9.78 -0.19
N GLN A 38 7.51 11.07 -0.12
CA GLN A 38 6.84 12.16 -0.83
C GLN A 38 6.86 12.03 -2.37
N ALA A 39 7.83 11.34 -2.94
CA ALA A 39 7.94 11.12 -4.40
C ALA A 39 7.31 9.80 -4.85
N SER A 40 6.38 9.23 -4.06
CA SER A 40 5.84 7.89 -4.30
C SER A 40 4.39 7.78 -3.87
N ILE A 41 3.71 6.78 -4.42
CA ILE A 41 2.38 6.33 -3.99
C ILE A 41 2.46 4.90 -3.49
N GLY A 42 1.55 4.53 -2.61
CA GLY A 42 1.40 3.15 -2.15
C GLY A 42 0.23 2.47 -2.86
N ILE A 43 0.50 1.45 -3.66
CA ILE A 43 -0.53 0.57 -4.21
C ILE A 43 -0.85 -0.47 -3.14
N VAL A 44 -2.12 -0.55 -2.78
CA VAL A 44 -2.60 -1.45 -1.72
C VAL A 44 -3.13 -2.74 -2.33
N ASP A 45 -2.55 -3.85 -1.94
CA ASP A 45 -3.08 -5.18 -2.26
C ASP A 45 -3.62 -5.81 -0.97
N LYS A 46 -4.92 -6.12 -0.95
CA LYS A 46 -5.60 -6.73 0.17
C LYS A 46 -5.67 -8.23 -0.03
N LYS A 47 -4.93 -8.98 0.76
CA LYS A 47 -4.80 -10.44 0.63
C LYS A 47 -6.09 -11.18 0.92
N PHE A 48 -6.89 -10.72 1.87
CA PHE A 48 -8.16 -11.34 2.24
C PHE A 48 -9.09 -10.37 2.96
N VAL A 49 -10.37 -10.68 2.98
CA VAL A 49 -11.42 -9.94 3.67
C VAL A 49 -11.87 -10.75 4.89
N LEU A 50 -11.71 -10.18 6.09
CA LEU A 50 -12.12 -10.82 7.34
C LEU A 50 -13.64 -10.83 7.52
N VAL A 51 -14.27 -9.69 7.25
CA VAL A 51 -15.72 -9.47 7.44
C VAL A 51 -16.28 -8.73 6.24
N GLY A 52 -17.36 -9.22 5.66
CA GLY A 52 -18.05 -8.57 4.54
C GLY A 52 -18.61 -9.58 3.54
N ALA A 53 -19.57 -9.13 2.73
CA ALA A 53 -20.22 -9.93 1.71
C ALA A 53 -19.34 -10.13 0.46
N ASN A 54 -18.54 -9.12 0.11
CA ASN A 54 -17.71 -9.11 -1.10
C ASN A 54 -16.28 -9.56 -0.76
N ARG A 55 -16.04 -10.87 -0.76
CA ARG A 55 -14.73 -11.44 -0.42
C ARG A 55 -13.80 -11.56 -1.61
N THR A 56 -14.34 -11.76 -2.80
CA THR A 56 -13.59 -11.98 -4.05
C THR A 56 -13.97 -10.96 -5.09
N LEU A 57 -13.03 -10.66 -5.98
CA LEU A 57 -13.29 -9.82 -7.15
C LEU A 57 -14.31 -10.51 -8.07
N PRO A 58 -15.25 -9.75 -8.67
CA PRO A 58 -16.09 -10.25 -9.75
C PRO A 58 -15.24 -10.69 -10.96
N ASP A 59 -15.77 -11.68 -11.71
CA ASP A 59 -15.11 -12.18 -12.91
C ASP A 59 -14.83 -11.05 -13.92
N GLY A 60 -13.59 -11.02 -14.46
CA GLY A 60 -13.15 -10.04 -15.43
C GLY A 60 -12.68 -8.70 -14.84
N ARG A 61 -12.65 -8.53 -13.52
CA ARG A 61 -12.08 -7.37 -12.86
C ARG A 61 -10.70 -7.65 -12.29
N ILE A 62 -9.82 -6.64 -12.38
CA ILE A 62 -8.45 -6.67 -11.82
C ILE A 62 -8.37 -5.82 -10.56
N VAL A 63 -9.17 -4.74 -10.48
CA VAL A 63 -9.12 -3.75 -9.41
C VAL A 63 -10.37 -3.83 -8.54
N ALA A 64 -10.17 -3.84 -7.22
CA ALA A 64 -11.21 -3.87 -6.20
C ALA A 64 -11.72 -2.45 -5.92
N LEU A 65 -13.03 -2.22 -6.07
CA LEU A 65 -13.68 -0.92 -5.85
C LEU A 65 -14.45 -0.86 -4.53
N ASN A 66 -14.93 -2.00 -4.02
CA ASN A 66 -15.82 -2.07 -2.85
C ASN A 66 -15.17 -2.79 -1.66
N GLY A 67 -13.82 -2.80 -1.63
CA GLY A 67 -13.06 -3.41 -0.54
C GLY A 67 -12.93 -4.93 -0.61
N GLU A 68 -13.16 -5.54 -1.79
CA GLU A 68 -12.84 -6.94 -2.09
C GLU A 68 -11.34 -7.21 -1.88
N ALA A 69 -10.96 -8.49 -1.85
CA ALA A 69 -9.56 -8.89 -1.88
C ALA A 69 -8.95 -8.59 -3.25
N GLY A 70 -7.68 -8.24 -3.30
CA GLY A 70 -6.95 -7.85 -4.50
C GLY A 70 -6.46 -6.40 -4.48
N ILE A 71 -5.99 -5.94 -5.62
CA ILE A 71 -5.46 -4.57 -5.79
C ILE A 71 -6.61 -3.58 -5.60
N GLN A 72 -6.45 -2.68 -4.63
CA GLN A 72 -7.46 -1.66 -4.33
C GLN A 72 -7.34 -0.50 -5.32
N ALA A 73 -8.49 0.08 -5.71
CA ALA A 73 -8.53 1.29 -6.53
C ALA A 73 -7.93 2.49 -5.78
N ASP A 74 -8.19 2.55 -4.47
CA ASP A 74 -7.66 3.59 -3.61
C ASP A 74 -6.16 3.40 -3.37
N THR A 75 -5.36 4.38 -3.76
CA THR A 75 -3.94 4.41 -3.51
C THR A 75 -3.62 5.19 -2.23
N LEU A 76 -2.48 4.90 -1.61
CA LEU A 76 -2.00 5.66 -0.46
C LEU A 76 -1.14 6.83 -0.93
N ALA A 77 -1.55 8.04 -0.58
CA ALA A 77 -0.77 9.25 -0.79
C ALA A 77 0.54 9.24 0.04
N PRO A 78 1.52 10.09 -0.28
CA PRO A 78 2.68 10.30 0.58
C PRO A 78 2.27 10.68 2.01
N GLY A 79 2.92 10.06 3.00
CA GLY A 79 2.61 10.32 4.41
C GLY A 79 2.62 9.07 5.27
N ILE A 80 2.01 9.20 6.47
CA ILE A 80 1.94 8.11 7.45
C ILE A 80 0.52 7.55 7.43
N HIS A 81 0.44 6.24 7.24
CA HIS A 81 -0.82 5.50 7.21
C HIS A 81 -0.85 4.46 8.33
N TYR A 82 -2.01 4.32 8.97
CA TYR A 82 -2.25 3.43 10.09
C TYR A 82 -3.15 2.26 9.67
N PHE A 83 -3.22 1.21 10.52
CA PHE A 83 -4.11 0.06 10.34
C PHE A 83 -3.88 -0.72 9.03
N ARG A 84 -2.66 -0.70 8.50
CA ARG A 84 -2.25 -1.48 7.32
C ARG A 84 -1.41 -2.68 7.75
N TRP A 85 -2.08 -3.67 8.36
CA TRP A 85 -1.47 -4.87 8.91
C TRP A 85 -0.80 -5.72 7.82
N PRO A 86 0.45 -6.16 8.00
CA PRO A 86 1.23 -6.86 6.96
C PRO A 86 0.67 -8.24 6.59
N TRP A 87 -0.10 -8.85 7.47
CA TRP A 87 -0.78 -10.10 7.16
C TRP A 87 -2.01 -9.93 6.28
N GLN A 88 -2.66 -8.77 6.30
CA GLN A 88 -3.87 -8.47 5.54
C GLN A 88 -3.58 -7.62 4.29
N TYR A 89 -2.60 -6.71 4.38
CA TYR A 89 -2.29 -5.76 3.33
C TYR A 89 -0.84 -5.87 2.89
N GLU A 90 -0.64 -5.89 1.58
CA GLU A 90 0.65 -5.68 0.96
C GLU A 90 0.65 -4.30 0.31
N ILE A 91 1.69 -3.51 0.59
CA ILE A 91 1.79 -2.15 0.06
C ILE A 91 3.03 -2.07 -0.80
N ASN A 92 2.80 -1.89 -2.10
CA ASN A 92 3.84 -1.71 -3.10
C ASN A 92 4.05 -0.21 -3.34
N VAL A 93 5.21 0.30 -2.93
CA VAL A 93 5.57 1.71 -3.08
C VAL A 93 6.15 1.93 -4.47
N VAL A 94 5.47 2.76 -5.28
CA VAL A 94 5.84 3.09 -6.66
C VAL A 94 6.12 4.58 -6.75
N LYS A 95 7.19 4.96 -7.46
CA LYS A 95 7.51 6.37 -7.70
C LYS A 95 6.52 6.99 -8.67
N PHE A 96 6.26 8.28 -8.50
CA PHE A 96 5.46 9.05 -9.46
C PHE A 96 6.09 9.02 -10.85
N THR A 97 5.24 8.87 -11.86
CA THR A 97 5.65 9.08 -13.24
C THR A 97 5.49 10.57 -13.57
N THR A 98 6.60 11.25 -13.77
CA THR A 98 6.61 12.67 -14.12
C THR A 98 6.64 12.82 -15.63
N ILE A 99 5.66 13.55 -16.17
CA ILE A 99 5.62 13.92 -17.59
C ILE A 99 6.36 15.25 -17.72
N ALA A 100 7.48 15.23 -18.46
CA ALA A 100 8.29 16.42 -18.66
C ALA A 100 7.52 17.48 -19.49
N GLU A 101 7.88 18.75 -19.29
CA GLU A 101 7.31 19.86 -20.06
C GLU A 101 7.45 19.63 -21.57
N GLY A 102 6.40 19.90 -22.33
CA GLY A 102 6.32 19.67 -23.78
C GLY A 102 6.08 18.21 -24.18
N LYS A 103 5.87 17.28 -23.24
CA LYS A 103 5.49 15.88 -23.52
C LYS A 103 4.04 15.60 -23.13
N ILE A 104 3.45 14.62 -23.79
CA ILE A 104 2.08 14.14 -23.52
C ILE A 104 2.19 12.72 -22.95
N GLY A 105 1.49 12.46 -21.85
CA GLY A 105 1.35 11.11 -21.30
C GLY A 105 0.13 10.41 -21.89
N VAL A 106 0.33 9.19 -22.39
CA VAL A 106 -0.77 8.30 -22.79
C VAL A 106 -0.96 7.25 -21.73
N VAL A 107 -2.18 7.15 -21.20
CA VAL A 107 -2.57 6.15 -20.18
C VAL A 107 -3.40 5.09 -20.86
N GLU A 108 -2.98 3.84 -20.74
CA GLU A 108 -3.72 2.67 -21.19
C GLU A 108 -4.29 1.94 -19.96
N ALA A 109 -5.62 1.88 -19.85
CA ALA A 109 -6.30 1.15 -18.79
C ALA A 109 -6.32 -0.35 -19.11
N ARG A 110 -5.98 -1.17 -18.12
CA ARG A 110 -6.04 -2.65 -18.23
C ARG A 110 -7.34 -3.26 -17.72
N ASP A 111 -8.12 -2.46 -17.00
CA ASP A 111 -9.42 -2.84 -16.45
C ASP A 111 -10.48 -1.84 -16.88
N GLY A 112 -11.73 -2.27 -16.95
CA GLY A 112 -12.87 -1.44 -17.32
C GLY A 112 -13.63 -1.94 -18.54
N LYS A 113 -14.54 -1.12 -19.04
CA LYS A 113 -15.36 -1.45 -20.21
C LYS A 113 -14.56 -1.23 -21.50
N PRO A 114 -14.70 -2.09 -22.51
CA PRO A 114 -14.06 -1.92 -23.81
C PRO A 114 -14.49 -0.61 -24.46
N LEU A 115 -13.61 0.00 -25.26
CA LEU A 115 -13.92 1.19 -26.05
C LEU A 115 -15.05 0.89 -27.04
N VAL A 116 -15.97 1.84 -27.17
CA VAL A 116 -17.01 1.77 -28.17
C VAL A 116 -16.40 1.86 -29.56
N ALA A 117 -16.91 1.06 -30.51
CA ALA A 117 -16.44 1.03 -31.89
C ALA A 117 -16.40 2.45 -32.51
N GLY A 118 -15.30 2.77 -33.19
CA GLY A 118 -15.07 4.08 -33.80
C GLY A 118 -14.44 5.13 -32.85
N ARG A 119 -14.14 4.80 -31.60
CA ARG A 119 -13.43 5.68 -30.68
C ARG A 119 -11.97 5.27 -30.53
N VAL A 120 -11.07 6.27 -30.54
CA VAL A 120 -9.65 6.09 -30.27
C VAL A 120 -9.31 6.40 -28.81
N LEU A 121 -10.08 7.29 -28.18
CA LEU A 121 -9.89 7.72 -26.80
C LEU A 121 -11.09 7.41 -25.93
N ALA A 122 -10.86 7.05 -24.69
CA ALA A 122 -11.90 6.85 -23.69
C ALA A 122 -12.62 8.17 -23.36
N ARG A 123 -13.83 8.06 -22.79
CA ARG A 123 -14.51 9.23 -22.23
C ARG A 123 -13.74 9.73 -21.02
N ARG A 124 -13.70 11.05 -20.84
CA ARG A 124 -13.23 11.63 -19.61
C ARG A 124 -14.13 11.19 -18.46
N VAL A 125 -13.53 10.62 -17.43
CA VAL A 125 -14.16 10.28 -16.16
C VAL A 125 -13.43 11.03 -15.06
N ASP A 126 -14.13 11.27 -13.97
CA ASP A 126 -13.52 11.81 -12.77
C ASP A 126 -12.81 10.68 -12.03
N CYS A 127 -11.50 10.73 -11.98
CA CYS A 127 -10.65 9.65 -11.47
C CYS A 127 -9.46 10.21 -10.68
N ASP A 128 -9.65 11.34 -9.99
CA ASP A 128 -8.62 11.99 -9.17
C ASP A 128 -7.24 12.07 -9.85
N SER A 129 -7.20 12.61 -11.07
CA SER A 129 -5.99 12.70 -11.88
C SER A 129 -5.32 11.33 -12.14
N PHE A 130 -6.12 10.30 -12.35
CA PHE A 130 -5.68 8.90 -12.54
C PHE A 130 -4.96 8.29 -11.33
N GLN A 131 -5.29 8.74 -10.13
CA GLN A 131 -4.75 8.19 -8.89
C GLN A 131 -5.64 7.09 -8.27
N ASN A 132 -6.89 6.97 -8.72
CA ASN A 132 -7.83 5.93 -8.31
C ASN A 132 -8.28 5.12 -9.51
#